data_0ccd59af295c2b1023cc4b96880adfb2
#
_entry.id   0ccd59af295c2b1023cc4b96880adfb2
#
_cell.length_a   1.000
_cell.length_b   1.000
_cell.length_c   1.000
_cell.angle_alpha   90.00
_cell.angle_beta   90.00
_cell.angle_gamma   90.00
#
_symmetry.space_group_name_H-M   'P 1'
#
loop_
_entity.id
_entity.type
_entity.pdbx_description
1 polymer ?
#
loop_
_entity_poly.entity_id
_entity_poly.type
_entity_poly.pdbx_seq_one_letter_code
_entity_poly.pdbx_strand_id
1 'polypeptide(L)'
;MNLNRVLRPALKILTTTLVAGVTVAGVTSGPSTSTAAPAKPSSVKLVAARSLFPAYSNATYEQGVQYWVNVQRKRHGLRALRFASCTDAVAESWSSRLASSGSFYHQSMTALLDRCHAYYAGETLGRGAITPKTLVTMWMHSAPHRHVLMSRSPTRIGIGATPNSSGEWVVAANFMRF
;
A
#
# COMPACT_ATOMS: atom_id res chain seq x y z
N MET A 1 10.72 39.79 -23.77
CA MET A 1 12.08 39.38 -24.11
C MET A 1 12.77 38.81 -22.90
N ASN A 2 13.14 37.62 -22.98
CA ASN A 2 14.17 36.75 -22.44
C ASN A 2 13.67 35.43 -21.93
N LEU A 3 13.84 34.44 -22.81
CA LEU A 3 13.73 33.02 -22.53
C LEU A 3 15.01 32.55 -21.81
N ASN A 4 14.89 31.96 -20.64
CA ASN A 4 15.93 31.11 -20.07
C ASN A 4 15.54 29.65 -20.18
N ARG A 5 16.05 29.00 -21.23
CA ARG A 5 16.12 27.55 -21.39
C ARG A 5 17.11 27.00 -20.35
N VAL A 6 16.64 26.21 -19.41
CA VAL A 6 17.50 25.38 -18.57
C VAL A 6 17.60 23.99 -19.18
N LEU A 7 18.78 23.65 -19.68
CA LEU A 7 19.15 22.33 -20.20
C LEU A 7 19.09 21.28 -19.09
N ARG A 8 18.43 20.17 -19.36
CA ARG A 8 18.49 18.95 -18.54
C ARG A 8 19.69 18.09 -19.00
N PRO A 9 20.57 17.63 -18.10
CA PRO A 9 21.57 16.63 -18.47
C PRO A 9 20.94 15.24 -18.55
N ALA A 10 21.21 14.54 -19.66
CA ALA A 10 20.83 13.15 -19.87
C ALA A 10 21.78 12.24 -19.08
N LEU A 11 21.22 11.43 -18.18
CA LEU A 11 21.93 10.39 -17.44
C LEU A 11 22.07 9.14 -18.33
N LYS A 12 23.30 8.86 -18.79
CA LYS A 12 23.64 7.63 -19.52
C LYS A 12 23.80 6.48 -18.54
N ILE A 13 22.95 5.46 -18.66
CA ILE A 13 23.08 4.20 -17.92
C ILE A 13 24.04 3.31 -18.70
N LEU A 14 25.21 3.01 -18.14
CA LEU A 14 26.13 1.98 -18.63
C LEU A 14 25.65 0.62 -18.10
N THR A 15 25.23 -0.25 -19.00
CA THR A 15 25.01 -1.67 -18.71
C THR A 15 26.32 -2.44 -18.93
N THR A 16 26.92 -2.93 -17.86
CA THR A 16 28.09 -3.83 -17.94
C THR A 16 27.61 -5.26 -17.87
N THR A 17 27.71 -5.98 -18.98
CA THR A 17 27.44 -7.43 -19.06
C THR A 17 28.73 -8.18 -18.73
N LEU A 18 28.77 -8.91 -17.62
CA LEU A 18 29.88 -9.81 -17.26
C LEU A 18 29.50 -11.22 -17.72
N VAL A 19 30.20 -11.74 -18.73
CA VAL A 19 30.13 -13.14 -19.14
C VAL A 19 31.29 -13.88 -18.48
N ALA A 20 30.99 -14.76 -17.53
CA ALA A 20 31.98 -15.71 -16.96
C ALA A 20 31.82 -17.08 -17.64
N GLY A 21 32.76 -17.40 -18.52
CA GLY A 21 32.90 -18.73 -19.09
C GLY A 21 33.59 -19.67 -18.09
N VAL A 22 32.95 -20.79 -17.79
CA VAL A 22 33.58 -21.91 -17.06
C VAL A 22 33.72 -23.08 -18.02
N THR A 23 34.96 -23.40 -18.38
CA THR A 23 35.35 -24.62 -19.06
C THR A 23 35.60 -25.73 -18.02
N VAL A 24 34.87 -26.84 -18.11
CA VAL A 24 35.11 -28.05 -17.29
C VAL A 24 35.56 -29.16 -18.22
N ALA A 25 36.75 -29.66 -17.92
CA ALA A 25 37.40 -30.77 -18.59
C ALA A 25 36.64 -32.08 -18.35
N GLY A 26 36.61 -32.94 -19.37
CA GLY A 26 35.95 -34.24 -19.34
C GLY A 26 36.69 -35.29 -18.48
N VAL A 27 35.87 -36.13 -17.85
CA VAL A 27 36.29 -37.44 -17.30
C VAL A 27 35.33 -38.49 -17.86
N THR A 28 35.86 -39.37 -18.68
CA THR A 28 35.18 -40.57 -19.20
C THR A 28 35.21 -41.68 -18.15
N SER A 29 34.08 -42.24 -17.79
CA SER A 29 33.99 -43.55 -17.13
C SER A 29 32.67 -44.23 -17.49
N GLY A 30 32.72 -45.46 -17.85
CA GLY A 30 31.84 -46.33 -18.60
C GLY A 30 30.45 -46.65 -17.99
N PRO A 31 29.65 -47.48 -18.69
CA PRO A 31 28.22 -47.58 -18.49
C PRO A 31 27.86 -48.55 -17.35
N SER A 32 27.12 -48.05 -16.38
CA SER A 32 26.35 -48.89 -15.48
C SER A 32 24.86 -48.65 -15.71
N THR A 33 24.23 -49.55 -16.42
CA THR A 33 22.77 -49.61 -16.60
C THR A 33 22.11 -49.99 -15.28
N SER A 34 21.59 -49.01 -14.55
CA SER A 34 20.66 -49.26 -13.46
C SER A 34 19.29 -48.71 -13.88
N THR A 35 18.40 -49.62 -14.23
CA THR A 35 16.99 -49.33 -14.55
C THR A 35 16.26 -49.03 -13.25
N ALA A 36 16.21 -47.76 -12.87
CA ALA A 36 15.35 -47.30 -11.79
C ALA A 36 13.95 -46.96 -12.36
N ALA A 37 12.94 -47.65 -11.88
CA ALA A 37 11.53 -47.37 -12.19
C ALA A 37 11.17 -45.92 -11.83
N PRO A 38 10.29 -45.26 -12.60
CA PRO A 38 9.86 -43.89 -12.30
C PRO A 38 9.07 -43.84 -10.99
N ALA A 39 9.65 -43.21 -9.99
CA ALA A 39 8.98 -42.91 -8.73
C ALA A 39 7.77 -41.98 -9.04
N LYS A 40 6.57 -42.37 -8.61
CA LYS A 40 5.38 -41.53 -8.66
C LYS A 40 5.68 -40.21 -7.97
N PRO A 41 5.29 -39.05 -8.56
CA PRO A 41 5.44 -37.79 -7.88
C PRO A 41 4.59 -37.80 -6.61
N SER A 42 5.24 -37.76 -5.47
CA SER A 42 4.58 -37.51 -4.19
C SER A 42 3.92 -36.14 -4.28
N SER A 43 2.58 -36.12 -4.18
CA SER A 43 1.80 -34.89 -4.06
C SER A 43 2.24 -34.16 -2.80
N VAL A 44 3.14 -33.21 -2.95
CA VAL A 44 3.47 -32.26 -1.89
C VAL A 44 2.20 -31.44 -1.66
N LYS A 45 1.47 -31.75 -0.57
CA LYS A 45 0.40 -30.86 -0.11
C LYS A 45 1.02 -29.49 0.10
N LEU A 46 0.65 -28.54 -0.77
CA LEU A 46 0.97 -27.14 -0.56
C LEU A 46 0.27 -26.74 0.75
N VAL A 47 1.00 -26.75 1.85
CA VAL A 47 0.54 -26.16 3.09
C VAL A 47 0.49 -24.67 2.80
N ALA A 48 -0.73 -24.15 2.65
CA ALA A 48 -0.94 -22.72 2.47
C ALA A 48 -0.16 -21.98 3.57
N ALA A 49 0.78 -21.15 3.16
CA ALA A 49 1.56 -20.35 4.08
C ALA A 49 0.58 -19.53 4.94
N ARG A 50 0.44 -19.95 6.19
CA ARG A 50 -0.42 -19.25 7.15
C ARG A 50 0.14 -17.85 7.28
N SER A 51 -0.63 -16.86 6.88
CA SER A 51 -0.24 -15.44 7.04
C SER A 51 0.26 -15.22 8.46
N LEU A 52 1.50 -14.77 8.61
CA LEU A 52 2.12 -14.47 9.91
C LEU A 52 1.51 -13.22 10.56
N PHE A 53 0.57 -12.58 9.89
CA PHE A 53 -0.16 -11.43 10.42
C PHE A 53 -1.50 -11.86 10.98
N PRO A 54 -1.90 -11.35 12.16
CA PRO A 54 -3.24 -11.58 12.67
C PRO A 54 -4.25 -11.15 11.61
N ALA A 55 -5.25 -11.99 11.35
CA ALA A 55 -6.32 -11.67 10.43
C ALA A 55 -7.15 -10.52 11.02
N TYR A 56 -6.88 -9.29 10.57
CA TYR A 56 -7.75 -8.16 10.90
C TYR A 56 -9.07 -8.32 10.16
N SER A 57 -10.19 -8.04 10.85
CA SER A 57 -11.41 -7.64 10.15
C SER A 57 -11.22 -6.24 9.55
N ASN A 58 -12.01 -5.86 8.54
CA ASN A 58 -11.97 -4.51 7.97
C ASN A 58 -12.09 -3.46 9.08
N ALA A 59 -13.13 -3.58 9.93
CA ALA A 59 -13.36 -2.64 11.03
C ALA A 59 -12.19 -2.56 12.02
N THR A 60 -11.55 -3.69 12.37
CA THR A 60 -10.38 -3.68 13.26
C THR A 60 -9.18 -2.99 12.61
N TYR A 61 -8.99 -3.18 11.30
CA TYR A 61 -7.92 -2.52 10.56
C TYR A 61 -8.14 -1.00 10.50
N GLU A 62 -9.36 -0.57 10.18
CA GLU A 62 -9.78 0.83 10.09
C GLU A 62 -9.62 1.56 11.43
N GLN A 63 -10.10 0.96 12.51
CA GLN A 63 -9.90 1.48 13.87
C GLN A 63 -8.41 1.61 14.21
N GLY A 64 -7.59 0.63 13.81
CA GLY A 64 -6.15 0.67 13.97
C GLY A 64 -5.50 1.84 13.22
N VAL A 65 -5.93 2.10 11.97
CA VAL A 65 -5.43 3.23 11.18
C VAL A 65 -5.81 4.56 11.85
N GLN A 66 -7.08 4.73 12.23
CA GLN A 66 -7.55 5.95 12.93
C GLN A 66 -6.78 6.18 14.24
N TYR A 67 -6.56 5.12 15.01
CA TYR A 67 -5.79 5.18 16.25
C TYR A 67 -4.37 5.70 15.99
N TRP A 68 -3.64 5.11 15.04
CA TRP A 68 -2.25 5.49 14.76
C TRP A 68 -2.13 6.88 14.14
N VAL A 69 -3.07 7.30 13.30
CA VAL A 69 -3.16 8.70 12.82
C VAL A 69 -3.28 9.64 14.03
N ASN A 70 -4.18 9.36 14.96
CA ASN A 70 -4.39 10.19 16.14
C ASN A 70 -3.19 10.17 17.10
N VAL A 71 -2.47 9.05 17.22
CA VAL A 71 -1.19 8.99 17.95
C VAL A 71 -0.17 9.94 17.33
N GLN A 72 -0.01 9.94 16.00
CA GLN A 72 0.91 10.84 15.32
C GLN A 72 0.47 12.30 15.50
N ARG A 73 -0.79 12.61 15.34
CA ARG A 73 -1.33 13.97 15.53
C ARG A 73 -1.04 14.49 16.94
N LYS A 74 -1.31 13.68 17.97
CA LYS A 74 -1.01 14.06 19.37
C LYS A 74 0.49 14.30 19.59
N ARG A 75 1.37 13.46 19.03
CA ARG A 75 2.83 13.65 19.12
C ARG A 75 3.32 14.96 18.50
N HIS A 76 2.56 15.49 17.55
CA HIS A 76 2.85 16.77 16.89
C HIS A 76 2.02 17.95 17.42
N GLY A 77 1.42 17.82 18.61
CA GLY A 77 0.64 18.88 19.24
C GLY A 77 -0.69 19.21 18.57
N LEU A 78 -1.23 18.28 17.75
CA LEU A 78 -2.47 18.46 17.04
C LEU A 78 -3.62 17.76 17.78
N ARG A 79 -4.84 18.30 17.63
CA ARG A 79 -6.05 17.66 18.14
C ARG A 79 -6.30 16.34 17.41
N ALA A 80 -6.77 15.34 18.15
CA ALA A 80 -7.24 14.09 17.57
C ALA A 80 -8.47 14.35 16.68
N LEU A 81 -8.55 13.61 15.58
CA LEU A 81 -9.70 13.60 14.69
C LEU A 81 -10.77 12.66 15.24
N ARG A 82 -12.03 13.07 15.16
CA ARG A 82 -13.18 12.26 15.57
C ARG A 82 -13.75 11.52 14.37
N PHE A 83 -14.26 10.34 14.61
CA PHE A 83 -15.04 9.60 13.62
C PHE A 83 -16.22 10.41 13.09
N ALA A 84 -16.56 10.23 11.80
CA ALA A 84 -17.77 10.77 11.19
C ALA A 84 -18.31 9.77 10.17
N SER A 85 -19.55 9.35 10.33
CA SER A 85 -20.18 8.28 9.55
C SER A 85 -20.21 8.57 8.04
N CYS A 86 -20.52 9.81 7.62
CA CYS A 86 -20.49 10.16 6.19
C CYS A 86 -19.08 10.04 5.62
N THR A 87 -18.07 10.56 6.33
CA THR A 87 -16.65 10.49 5.91
C THR A 87 -16.18 9.05 5.78
N ASP A 88 -16.63 8.20 6.69
CA ASP A 88 -16.31 6.78 6.76
C ASP A 88 -16.96 6.00 5.62
N ALA A 89 -18.26 6.12 5.44
CA ALA A 89 -18.99 5.44 4.37
C ALA A 89 -18.43 5.75 2.97
N VAL A 90 -17.94 6.99 2.75
CA VAL A 90 -17.29 7.36 1.48
C VAL A 90 -15.91 6.71 1.37
N ALA A 91 -15.15 6.63 2.45
CA ALA A 91 -13.85 5.96 2.48
C ALA A 91 -13.97 4.45 2.24
N GLU A 92 -14.94 3.79 2.88
CA GLU A 92 -15.25 2.37 2.67
C GLU A 92 -15.64 2.08 1.21
N SER A 93 -16.57 2.86 0.66
CA SER A 93 -16.99 2.73 -0.73
C SER A 93 -15.81 2.92 -1.70
N TRP A 94 -14.90 3.85 -1.40
CA TRP A 94 -13.74 4.11 -2.24
C TRP A 94 -12.69 3.00 -2.16
N SER A 95 -12.34 2.55 -0.96
CA SER A 95 -11.41 1.43 -0.76
C SER A 95 -11.90 0.16 -1.45
N SER A 96 -13.20 -0.15 -1.35
CA SER A 96 -13.83 -1.29 -2.01
C SER A 96 -13.74 -1.19 -3.54
N ARG A 97 -14.01 -0.02 -4.11
CA ARG A 97 -13.86 0.25 -5.55
C ARG A 97 -12.43 0.04 -6.04
N LEU A 98 -11.45 0.60 -5.33
CA LEU A 98 -10.03 0.45 -5.68
C LEU A 98 -9.56 -1.00 -5.55
N ALA A 99 -9.99 -1.71 -4.51
CA ALA A 99 -9.65 -3.11 -4.27
C ALA A 99 -10.20 -4.03 -5.38
N SER A 100 -11.44 -3.80 -5.83
CA SER A 100 -12.11 -4.61 -6.85
C SER A 100 -11.64 -4.30 -8.28
N SER A 101 -11.34 -3.04 -8.59
CA SER A 101 -10.89 -2.64 -9.93
C SER A 101 -9.40 -2.84 -10.19
N GLY A 102 -8.60 -3.05 -9.14
CA GLY A 102 -7.14 -3.05 -9.22
C GLY A 102 -6.51 -1.67 -9.47
N SER A 103 -7.31 -0.64 -9.71
CA SER A 103 -6.87 0.74 -9.91
C SER A 103 -6.46 1.39 -8.59
N PHE A 104 -5.60 2.43 -8.67
CA PHE A 104 -5.14 3.13 -7.47
C PHE A 104 -4.96 4.61 -7.75
N TYR A 105 -6.00 5.40 -7.44
CA TYR A 105 -6.05 6.85 -7.68
C TYR A 105 -6.95 7.53 -6.66
N HIS A 106 -6.75 8.83 -6.46
CA HIS A 106 -7.54 9.64 -5.54
C HIS A 106 -8.97 9.89 -6.06
N GLN A 107 -9.93 9.94 -5.15
CA GLN A 107 -11.29 10.38 -5.47
C GLN A 107 -11.35 11.90 -5.67
N SER A 108 -12.43 12.40 -6.26
CA SER A 108 -12.66 13.82 -6.40
C SER A 108 -12.90 14.49 -5.04
N MET A 109 -12.07 15.45 -4.67
CA MET A 109 -12.25 16.20 -3.42
C MET A 109 -13.52 17.02 -3.44
N THR A 110 -13.92 17.58 -4.59
CA THR A 110 -15.19 18.29 -4.75
C THR A 110 -16.38 17.37 -4.47
N ALA A 111 -16.37 16.16 -5.06
CA ALA A 111 -17.43 15.18 -4.81
C ALA A 111 -17.51 14.77 -3.32
N LEU A 112 -16.38 14.72 -2.61
CA LEU A 112 -16.34 14.48 -1.16
C LEU A 112 -17.00 15.61 -0.37
N LEU A 113 -16.66 16.87 -0.72
CA LEU A 113 -17.24 18.05 -0.09
C LEU A 113 -18.77 18.07 -0.25
N ASP A 114 -19.23 17.88 -1.48
CA ASP A 114 -20.67 17.89 -1.81
C ASP A 114 -21.42 16.77 -1.10
N ARG A 115 -20.88 15.55 -1.14
CA ARG A 115 -21.55 14.37 -0.60
C ARG A 115 -21.74 14.42 0.91
N CYS A 116 -20.79 14.97 1.64
CA CYS A 116 -20.84 15.05 3.10
C CYS A 116 -21.17 16.46 3.62
N HIS A 117 -21.47 17.41 2.75
CA HIS A 117 -21.71 18.82 3.11
C HIS A 117 -20.56 19.41 3.95
N ALA A 118 -19.34 19.07 3.56
CA ALA A 118 -18.12 19.52 4.22
C ALA A 118 -17.55 20.74 3.49
N TYR A 119 -16.74 21.54 4.19
CA TYR A 119 -16.04 22.67 3.58
C TYR A 119 -14.51 22.49 3.54
N TYR A 120 -14.02 21.36 4.03
CA TYR A 120 -12.65 20.89 3.84
C TYR A 120 -12.65 19.38 3.61
N ALA A 121 -11.88 18.93 2.63
CA ALA A 121 -11.60 17.52 2.40
C ALA A 121 -10.13 17.31 2.08
N GLY A 122 -9.59 16.17 2.48
CA GLY A 122 -8.29 15.66 2.11
C GLY A 122 -8.31 14.14 2.14
N GLU A 123 -7.44 13.51 1.38
CA GLU A 123 -7.37 12.05 1.31
C GLU A 123 -5.93 11.57 1.35
N THR A 124 -5.70 10.40 1.97
CA THR A 124 -4.51 9.59 1.78
C THR A 124 -4.91 8.18 1.40
N LEU A 125 -4.15 7.58 0.48
CA LEU A 125 -4.34 6.19 0.06
C LEU A 125 -3.16 5.34 0.49
N GLY A 126 -3.40 4.05 0.70
CA GLY A 126 -2.39 3.06 0.99
C GLY A 126 -2.72 1.69 0.42
N ARG A 127 -1.69 0.92 0.08
CA ARG A 127 -1.83 -0.47 -0.37
C ARG A 127 -0.69 -1.31 0.20
N GLY A 128 -0.99 -2.54 0.60
CA GLY A 128 0.02 -3.53 0.97
C GLY A 128 -0.44 -4.52 2.03
N ALA A 129 0.29 -5.63 2.16
CA ALA A 129 0.11 -6.61 3.22
C ALA A 129 0.83 -6.13 4.51
N ILE A 130 0.39 -5.02 5.08
CA ILE A 130 1.04 -4.31 6.18
C ILE A 130 0.05 -4.02 7.32
N THR A 131 0.58 -3.79 8.52
CA THR A 131 -0.24 -3.43 9.68
C THR A 131 -0.69 -1.96 9.62
N PRO A 132 -1.78 -1.57 10.31
CA PRO A 132 -2.19 -0.16 10.42
C PRO A 132 -1.07 0.77 10.89
N LYS A 133 -0.26 0.31 11.84
CA LYS A 133 0.90 1.07 12.35
C LYS A 133 1.93 1.33 11.26
N THR A 134 2.29 0.28 10.51
CA THR A 134 3.25 0.37 9.41
C THR A 134 2.75 1.32 8.34
N LEU A 135 1.48 1.21 7.93
CA LEU A 135 0.86 2.09 6.95
C LEU A 135 0.97 3.57 7.37
N VAL A 136 0.54 3.89 8.59
CA VAL A 136 0.60 5.29 9.07
C VAL A 136 2.05 5.77 9.20
N THR A 137 2.99 4.90 9.56
CA THR A 137 4.42 5.24 9.57
C THR A 137 4.91 5.58 8.16
N MET A 138 4.54 4.81 7.14
CA MET A 138 4.88 5.10 5.74
C MET A 138 4.29 6.45 5.29
N TRP A 139 3.03 6.74 5.62
CA TRP A 139 2.42 8.05 5.34
C TRP A 139 3.19 9.20 6.00
N MET A 140 3.65 9.03 7.24
CA MET A 140 4.43 10.04 7.94
C MET A 140 5.82 10.29 7.33
N HIS A 141 6.41 9.31 6.62
CA HIS A 141 7.68 9.46 5.90
C HIS A 141 7.50 9.99 4.47
N SER A 142 6.28 10.10 3.97
CA SER A 142 5.96 10.68 2.67
C SER A 142 5.46 12.11 2.83
N ALA A 143 6.17 13.08 2.28
CA ALA A 143 5.85 14.50 2.45
C ALA A 143 4.40 14.86 2.08
N PRO A 144 3.83 14.41 0.93
CA PRO A 144 2.45 14.73 0.59
C PRO A 144 1.43 14.08 1.55
N HIS A 145 1.62 12.81 1.93
CA HIS A 145 0.73 12.16 2.88
C HIS A 145 0.81 12.81 4.26
N ARG A 146 2.04 13.07 4.75
CA ARG A 146 2.26 13.75 6.03
C ARG A 146 1.59 15.12 6.07
N HIS A 147 1.60 15.86 4.96
CA HIS A 147 0.92 17.15 4.87
C HIS A 147 -0.57 17.02 5.17
N VAL A 148 -1.23 16.02 4.61
CA VAL A 148 -2.67 15.75 4.86
C VAL A 148 -2.90 15.33 6.31
N LEU A 149 -2.14 14.35 6.83
CA LEU A 149 -2.27 13.83 8.19
C LEU A 149 -2.06 14.92 9.25
N MET A 150 -1.13 15.84 9.01
CA MET A 150 -0.73 16.89 9.97
C MET A 150 -1.43 18.23 9.72
N SER A 151 -2.36 18.30 8.79
CA SER A 151 -3.18 19.50 8.57
C SER A 151 -3.97 19.86 9.84
N ARG A 152 -4.10 21.16 10.12
CA ARG A 152 -4.92 21.70 11.22
C ARG A 152 -6.38 21.85 10.83
N SER A 153 -6.69 21.81 9.52
CA SER A 153 -8.02 22.06 8.98
C SER A 153 -9.04 20.97 9.35
N PRO A 154 -8.77 19.64 9.19
CA PRO A 154 -9.78 18.63 9.46
C PRO A 154 -10.06 18.48 10.95
N THR A 155 -11.30 18.13 11.27
CA THR A 155 -11.77 17.76 12.61
C THR A 155 -12.35 16.35 12.66
N ARG A 156 -12.55 15.73 11.50
CA ARG A 156 -13.16 14.41 11.30
C ARG A 156 -12.28 13.53 10.45
N ILE A 157 -12.44 12.23 10.64
CA ILE A 157 -11.78 11.19 9.86
C ILE A 157 -12.76 10.05 9.60
N GLY A 158 -12.62 9.41 8.43
CA GLY A 158 -13.24 8.15 8.10
C GLY A 158 -12.22 7.29 7.35
N ILE A 159 -12.23 6.00 7.61
CA ILE A 159 -11.27 5.04 7.05
C ILE A 159 -12.05 3.91 6.38
N GLY A 160 -11.73 3.62 5.14
CA GLY A 160 -12.14 2.39 4.48
C GLY A 160 -10.91 1.52 4.22
N ALA A 161 -11.00 0.24 4.56
CA ALA A 161 -9.95 -0.74 4.33
C ALA A 161 -10.54 -2.03 3.77
N THR A 162 -10.20 -2.37 2.55
CA THR A 162 -10.71 -3.55 1.83
C THR A 162 -9.54 -4.37 1.32
N PRO A 163 -9.47 -5.69 1.58
CA PRO A 163 -8.46 -6.54 0.97
C PRO A 163 -8.75 -6.72 -0.53
N ASN A 164 -7.70 -6.64 -1.36
CA ASN A 164 -7.79 -6.98 -2.78
C ASN A 164 -7.66 -8.49 -3.01
N SER A 165 -7.72 -8.92 -4.28
CA SER A 165 -7.58 -10.34 -4.66
C SER A 165 -6.23 -10.96 -4.32
N SER A 166 -5.20 -10.16 -4.10
CA SER A 166 -3.86 -10.59 -3.65
C SER A 166 -3.72 -10.66 -2.13
N GLY A 167 -4.77 -10.33 -1.37
CA GLY A 167 -4.74 -10.28 0.09
C GLY A 167 -4.06 -9.03 0.67
N GLU A 168 -3.78 -8.03 -0.15
CA GLU A 168 -3.26 -6.75 0.31
C GLU A 168 -4.40 -5.81 0.73
N TRP A 169 -4.20 -5.08 1.80
CA TRP A 169 -5.10 -4.00 2.19
C TRP A 169 -5.03 -2.86 1.18
N VAL A 170 -6.18 -2.42 0.70
CA VAL A 170 -6.37 -1.16 -0.03
C VAL A 170 -7.12 -0.23 0.91
N VAL A 171 -6.50 0.90 1.24
CA VAL A 171 -6.97 1.80 2.29
C VAL A 171 -7.19 3.19 1.73
N ALA A 172 -8.36 3.76 2.03
CA ALA A 172 -8.66 5.17 1.83
C ALA A 172 -8.90 5.82 3.20
N ALA A 173 -8.21 6.90 3.48
CA ALA A 173 -8.41 7.70 4.69
C ALA A 173 -8.84 9.12 4.29
N ASN A 174 -10.06 9.49 4.63
CA ASN A 174 -10.65 10.79 4.36
C ASN A 174 -10.59 11.67 5.61
N PHE A 175 -10.20 12.91 5.41
CA PHE A 175 -10.05 13.95 6.43
C PHE A 175 -10.97 15.10 6.09
N MET A 176 -11.93 15.40 6.95
CA MET A 176 -12.96 16.40 6.65
C MET A 176 -13.19 17.39 7.79
N ARG A 177 -13.82 18.51 7.44
CA ARG A 177 -14.38 19.48 8.37
C ARG A 177 -15.75 19.93 7.90
N PHE A 178 -16.71 19.90 8.84
CA PHE A 178 -18.07 20.37 8.70
C PHE A 178 -18.26 21.66 9.46
#